data_18bb2aa05ce180a1971c77c7d1c5cd0e
#
_entry.id   18bb2aa05ce180a1971c77c7d1c5cd0e
#
_cell.length_a   1.000
_cell.length_b   1.000
_cell.length_c   1.000
_cell.angle_alpha   90.00
_cell.angle_beta   90.00
_cell.angle_gamma   90.00
#
_symmetry.space_group_name_H-M   'P 1'
#
loop_
_entity.id
_entity.type
_entity.pdbx_description
1 polymer ?
#
loop_
_entity_poly.entity_id
_entity_poly.type
_entity_poly.pdbx_seq_one_letter_code
_entity_poly.pdbx_strand_id
1 'polypeptide(L)'
;MSKFMRLIVFFDIPTKTKKDRRCAYSFRNFLLNDGYCMLQYSVYVRVCNGMDAVRKHEGRLNENLPETGSVRMLVLTDKQYSSMKILVGTTKKEEKGSINLLDII
;
A
#
# COMPACT_ATOMS: atom_id res chain seq x y z
N MET A 1 -15.90 -15.14 9.30
CA MET A 1 -15.68 -14.09 8.31
C MET A 1 -14.70 -13.06 8.83
N SER A 2 -13.71 -12.71 8.04
CA SER A 2 -12.70 -11.76 8.47
C SER A 2 -13.21 -10.34 8.38
N LYS A 3 -12.92 -9.51 9.37
CA LYS A 3 -13.24 -8.10 9.31
C LYS A 3 -12.04 -7.29 8.80
N PHE A 4 -10.92 -7.94 8.53
CA PHE A 4 -9.76 -7.24 8.04
C PHE A 4 -9.98 -6.78 6.61
N MET A 5 -9.49 -5.58 6.33
CA MET A 5 -9.56 -4.98 5.00
C MET A 5 -8.14 -4.70 4.53
N ARG A 6 -7.97 -4.56 3.24
CA ARG A 6 -6.69 -4.17 2.66
C ARG A 6 -6.87 -2.84 1.96
N LEU A 7 -6.01 -1.89 2.32
CA LEU A 7 -6.02 -0.57 1.71
C LEU A 7 -4.82 -0.51 0.78
N ILE A 8 -5.08 -0.37 -0.51
CA ILE A 8 -4.01 -0.35 -1.51
C ILE A 8 -3.88 1.06 -2.05
N VAL A 9 -2.65 1.53 -2.14
CA VAL A 9 -2.34 2.85 -2.66
C VAL A 9 -1.48 2.68 -3.90
N PHE A 10 -1.91 3.27 -5.00
CA PHE A 10 -1.20 3.29 -6.27
C PHE A 10 -0.76 4.72 -6.51
N PHE A 11 0.45 4.94 -6.91
CA PHE A 11 0.86 6.31 -7.16
C PHE A 11 1.87 6.39 -8.30
N ASP A 12 1.90 7.56 -8.93
CA ASP A 12 2.84 7.85 -9.99
C ASP A 12 3.32 9.26 -9.73
N ILE A 13 4.54 9.40 -9.24
CA ILE A 13 5.13 10.69 -8.89
C ILE A 13 6.33 10.88 -9.79
N PRO A 14 6.42 12.02 -10.50
CA PRO A 14 7.55 12.23 -11.38
C PRO A 14 8.87 12.27 -10.61
N THR A 15 9.96 11.90 -11.25
CA THR A 15 11.27 11.87 -10.61
C THR A 15 12.33 12.62 -11.43
N LYS A 16 11.91 13.57 -12.28
CA LYS A 16 12.83 14.27 -13.15
C LYS A 16 13.69 15.29 -12.42
N THR A 17 13.09 16.04 -11.51
CA THR A 17 13.82 17.08 -10.80
C THR A 17 14.18 16.61 -9.39
N LYS A 18 15.07 17.36 -8.75
CA LYS A 18 15.45 17.05 -7.37
C LYS A 18 14.25 17.20 -6.46
N LYS A 19 13.39 18.20 -6.72
CA LYS A 19 12.19 18.40 -5.93
C LYS A 19 11.23 17.24 -6.10
N ASP A 20 11.06 16.76 -7.32
CA ASP A 20 10.20 15.60 -7.58
C ASP A 20 10.67 14.39 -6.80
N ARG A 21 11.97 14.12 -6.81
CA ARG A 21 12.52 12.97 -6.11
C ARG A 21 12.33 13.08 -4.61
N ARG A 22 12.43 14.30 -4.05
CA ARG A 22 12.17 14.50 -2.63
C ARG A 22 10.71 14.24 -2.29
N CYS A 23 9.80 14.68 -3.15
CA CYS A 23 8.39 14.44 -2.94
C CYS A 23 8.08 12.94 -2.97
N ALA A 24 8.65 12.22 -3.93
CA ALA A 24 8.44 10.78 -4.03
C ALA A 24 9.00 10.07 -2.80
N TYR A 25 10.18 10.46 -2.35
CA TYR A 25 10.81 9.86 -1.20
C TYR A 25 9.99 10.13 0.07
N SER A 26 9.53 11.36 0.23
CA SER A 26 8.75 11.74 1.40
C SER A 26 7.42 10.99 1.45
N PHE A 27 6.75 10.86 0.32
CA PHE A 27 5.47 10.13 0.27
C PHE A 27 5.69 8.65 0.58
N ARG A 28 6.71 8.04 0.01
CA ARG A 28 7.01 6.63 0.28
C ARG A 28 7.33 6.42 1.76
N ASN A 29 8.10 7.32 2.36
CA ASN A 29 8.41 7.21 3.78
C ASN A 29 7.17 7.36 4.64
N PHE A 30 6.24 8.25 4.25
CA PHE A 30 4.98 8.35 4.97
C PHE A 30 4.25 7.02 4.93
N LEU A 31 4.14 6.40 3.77
CA LEU A 31 3.44 5.13 3.65
C LEU A 31 4.07 4.05 4.53
N LEU A 32 5.39 3.92 4.48
CA LEU A 32 6.08 2.92 5.29
C LEU A 32 5.88 3.19 6.77
N ASN A 33 5.97 4.44 7.19
CA ASN A 33 5.79 4.79 8.60
C ASN A 33 4.35 4.61 9.06
N ASP A 34 3.38 4.70 8.17
CA ASP A 34 1.99 4.50 8.52
C ASP A 34 1.57 3.03 8.39
N GLY A 35 2.52 2.13 8.23
CA GLY A 35 2.26 0.70 8.28
C GLY A 35 2.00 0.02 6.96
N TYR A 36 2.22 0.70 5.84
CA TYR A 36 2.09 0.07 4.54
C TYR A 36 3.36 -0.72 4.21
N CYS A 37 3.23 -1.72 3.38
CA CYS A 37 4.40 -2.38 2.82
C CYS A 37 4.30 -2.34 1.29
N MET A 38 5.44 -2.40 0.64
CA MET A 38 5.49 -2.33 -0.80
C MET A 38 5.05 -3.64 -1.41
N LEU A 39 3.98 -3.60 -2.23
CA LEU A 39 3.52 -4.75 -2.95
C LEU A 39 4.31 -4.90 -4.24
N GLN A 40 4.49 -3.82 -4.94
CA GLN A 40 5.39 -3.70 -6.07
C GLN A 40 5.67 -2.21 -6.23
N TYR A 41 6.54 -1.83 -7.18
CA TYR A 41 6.90 -0.43 -7.32
C TYR A 41 5.66 0.44 -7.44
N SER A 42 5.61 1.48 -6.61
CA SER A 42 4.53 2.46 -6.58
C SER A 42 3.15 1.86 -6.22
N VAL A 43 3.14 0.68 -5.63
CA VAL A 43 1.92 0.05 -5.14
C VAL A 43 2.19 -0.45 -3.72
N TYR A 44 1.48 0.10 -2.77
CA TYR A 44 1.67 -0.23 -1.36
C TYR A 44 0.35 -0.71 -0.76
N VAL A 45 0.42 -1.57 0.22
CA VAL A 45 -0.77 -2.14 0.84
C VAL A 45 -0.66 -2.11 2.35
N ARG A 46 -1.76 -1.88 3.01
CA ARG A 46 -1.85 -1.88 4.46
C ARG A 46 -3.05 -2.72 4.90
N VAL A 47 -2.85 -3.53 5.93
CA VAL A 47 -3.94 -4.25 6.55
C VAL A 47 -4.64 -3.29 7.50
N CYS A 48 -5.96 -3.26 7.46
CA CYS A 48 -6.76 -2.43 8.34
C CYS A 48 -7.75 -3.32 9.08
N ASN A 49 -7.89 -3.09 10.38
CA ASN A 49 -8.80 -3.88 11.19
C ASN A 49 -10.17 -3.21 11.15
N GLY A 50 -10.92 -3.47 10.10
CA GLY A 50 -12.27 -2.94 9.90
C GLY A 50 -12.29 -1.60 9.18
N MET A 51 -13.49 -1.13 8.90
CA MET A 51 -13.67 0.10 8.11
C MET A 51 -13.31 1.35 8.89
N ASP A 52 -13.39 1.33 10.22
CA ASP A 52 -12.97 2.49 11.01
C ASP A 52 -11.47 2.72 10.84
N ALA A 53 -10.68 1.65 10.80
CA ALA A 53 -9.25 1.76 10.56
C ALA A 53 -8.98 2.23 9.13
N VAL A 54 -9.78 1.78 8.16
CA VAL A 54 -9.64 2.24 6.78
C VAL A 54 -9.85 3.76 6.72
N ARG A 55 -10.92 4.26 7.34
CA ARG A 55 -11.21 5.69 7.33
C ARG A 55 -10.12 6.50 8.01
N LYS A 56 -9.57 5.99 9.10
CA LYS A 56 -8.48 6.65 9.81
C LYS A 56 -7.25 6.79 8.92
N HIS A 57 -6.88 5.71 8.25
CA HIS A 57 -5.68 5.73 7.41
C HIS A 57 -5.91 6.47 6.11
N GLU A 58 -7.13 6.48 5.59
CA GLU A 58 -7.47 7.33 4.46
C GLU A 58 -7.33 8.81 4.85
N GLY A 59 -7.75 9.18 6.05
CA GLY A 59 -7.58 10.55 6.53
C GLY A 59 -6.11 10.94 6.60
N ARG A 60 -5.27 10.05 7.12
CA ARG A 60 -3.82 10.30 7.16
C ARG A 60 -3.23 10.41 5.77
N LEU A 61 -3.69 9.57 4.85
CA LEU A 61 -3.22 9.62 3.48
C LEU A 61 -3.54 10.99 2.86
N ASN A 62 -4.77 11.46 3.05
CA ASN A 62 -5.19 12.75 2.51
C ASN A 62 -4.36 13.91 3.07
N GLU A 63 -3.85 13.79 4.28
CA GLU A 63 -3.05 14.82 4.89
C GLU A 63 -1.58 14.78 4.46
N ASN A 64 -1.20 13.76 3.73
CA ASN A 64 0.21 13.57 3.35
C ASN A 64 0.40 13.34 1.85
N LEU A 65 -0.53 13.81 1.04
CA LEU A 65 -0.43 13.62 -0.41
C LEU A 65 0.73 14.42 -1.00
N PRO A 66 1.36 13.90 -2.06
CA PRO A 66 2.42 14.64 -2.72
C PRO A 66 1.84 15.84 -3.47
N GLU A 67 2.68 16.84 -3.75
CA GLU A 67 2.23 18.03 -4.47
C GLU A 67 1.94 17.76 -5.93
N THR A 68 2.60 16.78 -6.51
CA THR A 68 2.48 16.48 -7.93
C THR A 68 2.28 14.99 -8.12
N GLY A 69 1.91 14.61 -9.32
CA GLY A 69 1.70 13.21 -9.64
C GLY A 69 0.27 12.79 -9.41
N SER A 70 0.02 11.51 -9.33
CA SER A 70 -1.30 10.99 -9.08
C SER A 70 -1.25 9.92 -8.02
N VAL A 71 -2.29 9.86 -7.19
CA VAL A 71 -2.41 8.87 -6.13
C VAL A 71 -3.82 8.32 -6.18
N ARG A 72 -3.94 7.01 -6.17
CA ARG A 72 -5.24 6.35 -6.14
C ARG A 72 -5.26 5.36 -4.99
N MET A 73 -6.44 5.12 -4.46
CA MET A 73 -6.60 4.22 -3.34
C MET A 73 -7.73 3.26 -3.66
N LEU A 74 -7.59 2.03 -3.21
CA LEU A 74 -8.61 1.01 -3.39
C LEU A 74 -8.72 0.22 -2.09
N VAL A 75 -9.95 -0.02 -1.65
CA VAL A 75 -10.18 -0.81 -0.44
C VAL A 75 -10.74 -2.15 -0.86
N LEU A 76 -10.13 -3.22 -0.37
CA LEU A 76 -10.56 -4.58 -0.66
C LEU A 76 -10.83 -5.32 0.64
N THR A 77 -11.75 -6.26 0.58
CA THR A 77 -11.88 -7.21 1.68
C THR A 77 -10.66 -8.12 1.67
N ASP A 78 -10.39 -8.75 2.78
CA ASP A 78 -9.29 -9.70 2.87
C ASP A 78 -9.48 -10.83 1.86
N LYS A 79 -10.71 -11.27 1.67
CA LYS A 79 -11.03 -12.32 0.71
C LYS A 79 -10.73 -11.88 -0.73
N GLN A 80 -11.10 -10.65 -1.08
CA GLN A 80 -10.82 -10.12 -2.42
C GLN A 80 -9.31 -10.02 -2.65
N TYR A 81 -8.59 -9.53 -1.64
CA TYR A 81 -7.14 -9.41 -1.75
C TYR A 81 -6.50 -10.79 -1.91
N SER A 82 -6.97 -11.79 -1.16
CA SER A 82 -6.43 -13.15 -1.22
C SER A 82 -6.70 -13.82 -2.56
N SER A 83 -7.69 -13.35 -3.30
CA SER A 83 -7.98 -13.93 -4.61
C SER A 83 -7.09 -13.38 -5.71
N MET A 84 -6.21 -12.43 -5.39
CA MET A 84 -5.27 -11.87 -6.36
C MET A 84 -4.35 -12.97 -6.87
N LYS A 85 -4.19 -13.04 -8.17
CA LYS A 85 -3.30 -14.03 -8.77
C LYS A 85 -1.97 -13.40 -9.07
N ILE A 86 -0.90 -14.06 -8.69
CA ILE A 86 0.44 -13.60 -9.00
C ILE A 86 0.88 -14.37 -10.22
N LEU A 87 0.90 -13.70 -11.34
CA LEU A 87 1.26 -14.36 -12.61
C LEU A 87 2.76 -14.48 -12.78
N VAL A 88 3.52 -13.53 -12.24
CA VAL A 88 4.97 -13.56 -12.24
C VAL A 88 5.42 -12.99 -10.91
N GLY A 89 6.38 -13.59 -10.26
CA GLY A 89 6.91 -13.12 -8.99
C GLY A 89 6.52 -14.02 -7.85
N THR A 90 6.84 -13.61 -6.64
CA THR A 90 6.52 -14.37 -5.43
C THR A 90 5.89 -13.44 -4.40
N THR A 91 5.12 -13.99 -3.50
CA THR A 91 4.52 -13.20 -2.42
C THR A 91 5.62 -12.84 -1.42
N LYS A 92 5.68 -11.57 -1.03
CA LYS A 92 6.66 -11.11 -0.08
C LYS A 92 6.18 -11.39 1.33
N LYS A 93 7.14 -11.57 2.26
CA LYS A 93 6.77 -11.79 3.63
C LYS A 93 5.91 -10.69 4.19
N GLU A 94 6.25 -9.46 3.90
CA GLU A 94 5.53 -8.30 4.42
C GLU A 94 4.08 -8.28 3.98
N GLU A 95 3.81 -8.78 2.77
CA GLU A 95 2.44 -8.83 2.30
C GLU A 95 1.63 -9.82 3.09
N LYS A 96 2.25 -10.88 3.52
CA LYS A 96 1.56 -11.90 4.28
C LYS A 96 1.52 -11.59 5.76
N GLY A 97 2.10 -10.55 6.16
CA GLY A 97 2.22 -10.24 7.57
C GLY A 97 3.22 -11.19 8.18
N SER A 98 2.89 -11.75 9.29
CA SER A 98 3.84 -12.62 9.96
C SER A 98 3.87 -14.02 9.38
N ILE A 99 3.04 -14.27 8.41
CA ILE A 99 3.00 -15.57 7.91
C ILE A 99 3.96 -15.78 6.90
N ASN A 100 4.69 -16.50 6.89
CA ASN A 100 5.62 -16.54 5.96
C ASN A 100 5.49 -17.61 5.06
N LEU A 101 5.17 -18.42 5.15
CA LEU A 101 5.06 -19.47 4.44
C LEU A 101 5.39 -19.56 3.15
N LEU A 102 5.50 -19.89 2.79
CA LEU A 102 5.59 -20.23 1.62
C LEU A 102 5.81 -19.42 0.67
N ASP A 103 6.03 -18.63 0.88
CA ASP A 103 6.40 -17.80 0.03
C ASP A 103 6.56 -18.45 -1.15
N ILE A 104 6.27 -19.08 -1.32
CA ILE A 104 6.38 -19.73 -2.28
C ILE A 104 6.07 -19.58 -3.46
N ILE A 105 6.30 -19.52 -3.90
CA ILE A 105 6.03 -19.71 -4.97
C ILE A 105 5.44 -19.77 -5.60
#